data_d0513786162f1801e635cb8ea99b56df
#
_entry.id   d0513786162f1801e635cb8ea99b56df
#
_cell.length_a   1.000
_cell.length_b   1.000
_cell.length_c   1.000
_cell.angle_alpha   90.00
_cell.angle_beta   90.00
_cell.angle_gamma   90.00
#
_symmetry.space_group_name_H-M   'P 1'
#
loop_
_entity.id
_entity.type
_entity.pdbx_description
1 polymer ?
#
loop_
_entity_poly.entity_id
_entity_poly.type
_entity_poly.pdbx_seq_one_letter_code
_entity_poly.pdbx_strand_id
1 'polypeptide(L)'
;LKVNKGVADVPTVNPYLKKRIQRKEYTPSEFVEGILKGNITILSQAVTLVESSKYEHQQVAQEIIEKCLPHAGKSVRIGITGVPGAGKSTSIDAFGMHLIGEGRKLAVLAIDPSSERSKGSILGDKTRMEALSREKNAFIRPSPSAGSLGGVARKTRETIVLCEAAGFDTVFVETVGVGQSETAVHSMVDFFLLIQLAGTGD
;
A
#
# COMPACT_ATOMS: atom_id res chain seq x y z
N LEU A 1 15.76 -29.96 46.39
CA LEU A 1 15.40 -29.20 45.18
C LEU A 1 16.48 -28.10 45.00
N LYS A 2 17.33 -28.22 43.96
CA LYS A 2 18.24 -27.11 43.55
C LYS A 2 17.41 -26.12 42.74
N VAL A 3 17.15 -24.95 43.31
CA VAL A 3 16.55 -23.84 42.61
C VAL A 3 17.64 -23.21 41.73
N ASN A 4 17.47 -23.27 40.41
CA ASN A 4 18.37 -22.55 39.50
C ASN A 4 18.14 -21.04 39.64
N LYS A 5 19.21 -20.28 39.82
CA LYS A 5 19.16 -18.81 39.76
C LYS A 5 18.68 -18.42 38.36
N GLY A 6 17.60 -17.65 38.29
CA GLY A 6 17.07 -17.14 37.03
C GLY A 6 18.15 -16.38 36.25
N VAL A 7 17.95 -16.26 34.95
CA VAL A 7 18.81 -15.47 34.04
C VAL A 7 18.84 -14.03 34.55
N ALA A 8 20.05 -13.45 34.69
CA ALA A 8 20.22 -12.06 35.10
C ALA A 8 19.42 -11.15 34.17
N ASP A 9 18.78 -10.12 34.72
CA ASP A 9 17.99 -9.14 33.97
C ASP A 9 18.75 -8.67 32.72
N VAL A 10 18.28 -9.15 31.56
CA VAL A 10 18.77 -8.69 30.27
C VAL A 10 18.16 -7.31 30.05
N PRO A 11 18.97 -6.26 29.79
CA PRO A 11 18.42 -4.94 29.55
C PRO A 11 17.40 -5.01 28.42
N THR A 12 16.19 -4.52 28.67
CA THR A 12 15.03 -4.53 27.74
C THR A 12 15.30 -3.75 26.43
N VAL A 13 16.37 -2.99 26.39
CA VAL A 13 16.85 -2.25 25.22
C VAL A 13 18.23 -2.76 24.84
N ASN A 14 18.40 -3.23 23.62
CA ASN A 14 19.68 -3.69 23.11
C ASN A 14 20.73 -2.56 23.27
N PRO A 15 21.76 -2.72 24.12
CA PRO A 15 22.75 -1.65 24.37
C PRO A 15 23.59 -1.32 23.14
N TYR A 16 23.56 -2.15 22.09
CA TYR A 16 24.25 -1.91 20.81
C TYR A 16 23.42 -1.07 19.82
N LEU A 17 22.15 -0.76 20.10
CA LEU A 17 21.32 0.17 19.33
C LEU A 17 21.67 1.65 19.63
N LYS A 18 22.96 1.95 19.76
CA LYS A 18 23.45 3.30 20.11
C LYS A 18 23.40 4.34 19.00
N LYS A 19 22.98 4.00 17.79
CA LYS A 19 22.74 5.00 16.74
C LYS A 19 21.28 4.89 16.27
N ARG A 20 20.45 5.79 16.77
CA ARG A 20 19.23 6.17 16.09
C ARG A 20 19.66 6.60 14.69
N ILE A 21 19.38 5.77 13.68
CA ILE A 21 19.61 6.15 12.28
C ILE A 21 18.77 7.42 12.09
N GLN A 22 19.42 8.57 11.98
CA GLN A 22 18.74 9.80 11.60
C GLN A 22 18.16 9.54 10.22
N ARG A 23 16.83 9.44 10.13
CA ARG A 23 16.17 9.33 8.84
C ARG A 23 16.47 10.61 8.09
N LYS A 24 17.04 10.50 6.90
CA LYS A 24 17.23 11.65 6.01
C LYS A 24 15.85 12.26 5.76
N GLU A 25 15.70 13.53 6.10
CA GLU A 25 14.54 14.31 5.71
C GLU A 25 14.74 14.77 4.27
N TYR A 26 13.82 14.39 3.41
CA TYR A 26 13.85 14.79 2.00
C TYR A 26 13.00 16.04 1.82
N THR A 27 13.45 16.95 0.97
CA THR A 27 12.64 18.05 0.46
C THR A 27 11.57 17.54 -0.52
N PRO A 28 10.47 18.27 -0.74
CA PRO A 28 9.47 17.88 -1.75
C PRO A 28 10.07 17.63 -3.13
N SER A 29 11.06 18.41 -3.54
CA SER A 29 11.74 18.24 -4.82
C SER A 29 12.58 16.97 -4.90
N GLU A 30 13.28 16.59 -3.82
CA GLU A 30 13.99 15.30 -3.74
C GLU A 30 13.02 14.11 -3.76
N PHE A 31 11.83 14.24 -3.13
CA PHE A 31 10.79 13.23 -3.24
C PHE A 31 10.33 13.06 -4.69
N VAL A 32 10.00 14.14 -5.38
CA VAL A 32 9.54 14.11 -6.78
C VAL A 32 10.62 13.48 -7.67
N GLU A 33 11.88 13.92 -7.56
CA GLU A 33 12.98 13.36 -8.35
C GLU A 33 13.14 11.85 -8.11
N GLY A 34 13.07 11.41 -6.85
CA GLY A 34 13.16 10.00 -6.49
C GLY A 34 11.98 9.18 -7.02
N ILE A 35 10.76 9.72 -6.95
CA ILE A 35 9.55 9.07 -7.49
C ILE A 35 9.67 8.91 -9.00
N LEU A 36 10.02 9.97 -9.74
CA LEU A 36 10.16 9.93 -11.19
C LEU A 36 11.27 8.98 -11.67
N LYS A 37 12.28 8.73 -10.83
CA LYS A 37 13.31 7.70 -11.06
C LYS A 37 12.85 6.28 -10.70
N GLY A 38 11.61 6.10 -10.22
CA GLY A 38 11.08 4.81 -9.80
C GLY A 38 11.68 4.26 -8.50
N ASN A 39 12.17 5.12 -7.59
CA ASN A 39 12.73 4.68 -6.32
C ASN A 39 11.62 4.28 -5.35
N ILE A 40 11.47 2.98 -5.14
CA ILE A 40 10.42 2.37 -4.29
C ILE A 40 10.49 2.84 -2.83
N THR A 41 11.69 3.07 -2.29
CA THR A 41 11.85 3.54 -0.91
C THR A 41 11.30 4.97 -0.76
N ILE A 42 11.63 5.85 -1.70
CA ILE A 42 11.14 7.23 -1.71
C ILE A 42 9.63 7.27 -1.95
N LEU A 43 9.11 6.47 -2.91
CA LEU A 43 7.69 6.30 -3.15
C LEU A 43 6.96 5.86 -1.86
N SER A 44 7.45 4.83 -1.18
CA SER A 44 6.85 4.33 0.08
C SER A 44 6.82 5.39 1.18
N GLN A 45 7.85 6.23 1.27
CA GLN A 45 7.88 7.34 2.24
C GLN A 45 6.88 8.45 1.86
N ALA A 46 6.78 8.81 0.58
CA ALA A 46 5.82 9.79 0.09
C ALA A 46 4.38 9.33 0.35
N VAL A 47 4.06 8.04 0.09
CA VAL A 47 2.76 7.46 0.42
C VAL A 47 2.49 7.54 1.94
N THR A 48 3.50 7.34 2.78
CA THR A 48 3.34 7.50 4.23
C THR A 48 2.99 8.95 4.63
N LEU A 49 3.51 9.96 3.92
CA LEU A 49 3.11 11.37 4.12
C LEU A 49 1.66 11.61 3.71
N VAL A 50 1.21 11.04 2.57
CA VAL A 50 -0.18 11.10 2.11
C VAL A 50 -1.14 10.49 3.13
N GLU A 51 -0.78 9.35 3.72
CA GLU A 51 -1.60 8.65 4.71
C GLU A 51 -1.64 9.34 6.08
N SER A 52 -0.67 10.19 6.38
CA SER A 52 -0.54 10.86 7.66
C SER A 52 -1.69 11.85 7.93
N SER A 53 -2.09 11.95 9.20
CA SER A 53 -3.03 12.96 9.68
C SER A 53 -2.37 14.26 10.15
N LYS A 54 -1.02 14.30 10.21
CA LYS A 54 -0.29 15.49 10.65
C LYS A 54 -0.35 16.58 9.58
N TYR A 55 -0.68 17.79 9.98
CA TYR A 55 -0.81 18.93 9.07
C TYR A 55 0.46 19.20 8.24
N GLU A 56 1.64 19.19 8.90
CA GLU A 56 2.94 19.38 8.23
C GLU A 56 3.20 18.33 7.14
N HIS A 57 2.86 17.06 7.41
CA HIS A 57 2.99 15.98 6.42
C HIS A 57 2.04 16.17 5.23
N GLN A 58 0.82 16.67 5.49
CA GLN A 58 -0.16 16.91 4.44
C GLN A 58 0.28 18.04 3.51
N GLN A 59 0.90 19.10 4.03
CA GLN A 59 1.46 20.17 3.20
C GLN A 59 2.55 19.65 2.27
N VAL A 60 3.51 18.90 2.80
CA VAL A 60 4.58 18.29 2.01
C VAL A 60 4.01 17.31 0.98
N ALA A 61 3.05 16.46 1.38
CA ALA A 61 2.40 15.52 0.47
C ALA A 61 1.68 16.24 -0.68
N GLN A 62 0.96 17.33 -0.39
CA GLN A 62 0.25 18.12 -1.40
C GLN A 62 1.23 18.67 -2.45
N GLU A 63 2.35 19.25 -2.03
CA GLU A 63 3.36 19.76 -2.95
C GLU A 63 3.98 18.67 -3.83
N ILE A 64 4.23 17.48 -3.24
CA ILE A 64 4.73 16.31 -3.99
C ILE A 64 3.70 15.88 -5.04
N ILE A 65 2.42 15.77 -4.65
CA ILE A 65 1.34 15.33 -5.55
C ILE A 65 1.17 16.32 -6.71
N GLU A 66 1.12 17.63 -6.44
CA GLU A 66 0.99 18.66 -7.48
C GLU A 66 2.10 18.55 -8.53
N LYS A 67 3.34 18.32 -8.09
CA LYS A 67 4.49 18.15 -9.00
C LYS A 67 4.49 16.81 -9.72
N CYS A 68 3.92 15.74 -9.14
CA CYS A 68 3.81 14.42 -9.76
C CYS A 68 2.63 14.32 -10.73
N LEU A 69 1.58 15.13 -10.57
CA LEU A 69 0.34 15.06 -11.35
C LEU A 69 0.55 15.11 -12.88
N PRO A 70 1.45 15.94 -13.45
CA PRO A 70 1.70 15.93 -14.90
C PRO A 70 2.29 14.63 -15.45
N HIS A 71 2.82 13.77 -14.58
CA HIS A 71 3.44 12.48 -14.91
C HIS A 71 2.51 11.28 -14.69
N ALA A 72 1.29 11.51 -14.16
CA ALA A 72 0.29 10.50 -13.86
C ALA A 72 -0.74 10.32 -14.99
N GLY A 73 -1.74 9.44 -14.79
CA GLY A 73 -2.89 9.27 -15.69
C GLY A 73 -2.64 8.32 -16.87
N LYS A 74 -1.59 7.50 -16.84
CA LYS A 74 -1.24 6.57 -17.94
C LYS A 74 -1.38 5.09 -17.56
N SER A 75 -1.82 4.77 -16.36
CA SER A 75 -2.00 3.38 -15.93
C SER A 75 -3.39 2.85 -16.25
N VAL A 76 -3.50 1.53 -16.35
CA VAL A 76 -4.79 0.82 -16.24
C VAL A 76 -5.05 0.58 -14.77
N ARG A 77 -6.23 1.02 -14.27
CA ARG A 77 -6.62 0.93 -12.87
C ARG A 77 -7.74 -0.09 -12.72
N ILE A 78 -7.51 -1.11 -11.93
CA ILE A 78 -8.46 -2.22 -11.73
C ILE A 78 -8.87 -2.28 -10.26
N GLY A 79 -10.14 -2.04 -9.97
CA GLY A 79 -10.73 -2.32 -8.67
C GLY A 79 -10.99 -3.82 -8.51
N ILE A 80 -10.62 -4.40 -7.39
CA ILE A 80 -10.83 -5.82 -7.10
C ILE A 80 -11.58 -5.95 -5.78
N THR A 81 -12.76 -6.56 -5.83
CA THR A 81 -13.60 -6.81 -4.68
C THR A 81 -14.08 -8.26 -4.63
N GLY A 82 -14.74 -8.62 -3.56
CA GLY A 82 -15.34 -9.94 -3.34
C GLY A 82 -15.35 -10.26 -1.85
N VAL A 83 -16.19 -11.21 -1.48
CA VAL A 83 -16.35 -11.61 -0.07
C VAL A 83 -15.04 -12.09 0.53
N PRO A 84 -14.84 -11.98 1.85
CA PRO A 84 -13.70 -12.59 2.54
C PRO A 84 -13.62 -14.10 2.22
N GLY A 85 -12.42 -14.59 1.91
CA GLY A 85 -12.23 -15.99 1.53
C GLY A 85 -12.46 -16.33 0.05
N ALA A 86 -12.93 -15.41 -0.78
CA ALA A 86 -13.16 -15.65 -2.23
C ALA A 86 -11.85 -15.87 -3.04
N GLY A 87 -10.67 -15.74 -2.44
CA GLY A 87 -9.39 -15.93 -3.11
C GLY A 87 -8.84 -14.67 -3.78
N LYS A 88 -9.30 -13.46 -3.39
CA LYS A 88 -8.83 -12.18 -3.97
C LYS A 88 -7.30 -12.07 -4.00
N SER A 89 -6.65 -12.20 -2.85
CA SER A 89 -5.20 -12.04 -2.76
C SER A 89 -4.43 -13.10 -3.57
N THR A 90 -4.95 -14.33 -3.64
CA THR A 90 -4.39 -15.40 -4.48
C THR A 90 -4.53 -15.06 -5.97
N SER A 91 -5.70 -14.55 -6.37
CA SER A 91 -5.94 -14.10 -7.76
C SER A 91 -5.08 -12.90 -8.13
N ILE A 92 -4.89 -11.94 -7.20
CA ILE A 92 -4.00 -10.78 -7.37
C ILE A 92 -2.56 -11.24 -7.54
N ASP A 93 -2.09 -12.19 -6.72
CA ASP A 93 -0.72 -12.73 -6.79
C ASP A 93 -0.47 -13.39 -8.14
N ALA A 94 -1.34 -14.31 -8.57
CA ALA A 94 -1.23 -15.02 -9.84
C ALA A 94 -1.33 -14.08 -11.06
N PHE A 95 -2.33 -13.20 -11.08
CA PHE A 95 -2.53 -12.26 -12.18
C PHE A 95 -1.42 -11.21 -12.22
N GLY A 96 -0.98 -10.72 -11.05
CA GLY A 96 0.14 -9.80 -10.94
C GLY A 96 1.44 -10.39 -11.45
N MET A 97 1.75 -11.64 -11.12
CA MET A 97 2.92 -12.36 -11.63
C MET A 97 2.88 -12.52 -13.15
N HIS A 98 1.69 -12.80 -13.72
CA HIS A 98 1.50 -12.84 -15.17
C HIS A 98 1.83 -11.48 -15.82
N LEU A 99 1.27 -10.39 -15.30
CA LEU A 99 1.54 -9.03 -15.81
C LEU A 99 3.02 -8.64 -15.74
N ILE A 100 3.69 -9.01 -14.64
CA ILE A 100 5.14 -8.78 -14.49
C ILE A 100 5.93 -9.60 -15.50
N GLY A 101 5.51 -10.84 -15.78
CA GLY A 101 6.07 -11.67 -16.84
C GLY A 101 5.96 -11.04 -18.23
N GLU A 102 4.91 -10.26 -18.48
CA GLU A 102 4.70 -9.45 -19.70
C GLU A 102 5.48 -8.12 -19.67
N GLY A 103 6.32 -7.90 -18.67
CA GLY A 103 7.14 -6.68 -18.55
C GLY A 103 6.42 -5.47 -17.94
N ARG A 104 5.21 -5.65 -17.38
CA ARG A 104 4.46 -4.58 -16.72
C ARG A 104 5.01 -4.25 -15.33
N LYS A 105 4.72 -3.04 -14.86
CA LYS A 105 4.97 -2.61 -13.49
C LYS A 105 3.65 -2.45 -12.75
N LEU A 106 3.47 -3.23 -11.70
CA LEU A 106 2.21 -3.34 -10.96
C LEU A 106 2.29 -2.70 -9.57
N ALA A 107 1.37 -1.79 -9.26
CA ALA A 107 1.10 -1.35 -7.90
C ALA A 107 -0.17 -2.01 -7.38
N VAL A 108 -0.15 -2.54 -6.16
CA VAL A 108 -1.32 -3.09 -5.45
C VAL A 108 -1.59 -2.27 -4.21
N LEU A 109 -2.73 -1.62 -4.16
CA LEU A 109 -3.20 -0.80 -3.04
C LEU A 109 -4.34 -1.55 -2.35
N ALA A 110 -4.06 -2.12 -1.18
CA ALA A 110 -5.08 -2.83 -0.40
C ALA A 110 -5.74 -1.86 0.60
N ILE A 111 -7.06 -1.67 0.47
CA ILE A 111 -7.85 -0.81 1.35
C ILE A 111 -8.55 -1.67 2.39
N ASP A 112 -8.07 -1.65 3.63
CA ASP A 112 -8.68 -2.39 4.74
C ASP A 112 -9.29 -1.43 5.77
N PRO A 113 -10.63 -1.29 5.82
CA PRO A 113 -11.30 -0.45 6.81
C PRO A 113 -11.13 -0.94 8.26
N SER A 114 -10.70 -2.18 8.47
CA SER A 114 -10.51 -2.75 9.81
C SER A 114 -9.12 -2.52 10.40
N SER A 115 -8.18 -2.00 9.63
CA SER A 115 -6.75 -1.89 9.98
C SER A 115 -6.44 -0.95 11.15
N GLU A 116 -7.38 -0.09 11.57
CA GLU A 116 -7.24 0.70 12.81
C GLU A 116 -7.23 -0.19 14.07
N ARG A 117 -7.90 -1.34 14.05
CA ARG A 117 -8.03 -2.22 15.20
C ARG A 117 -6.90 -3.25 15.33
N SER A 118 -6.19 -3.54 14.27
CA SER A 118 -5.11 -4.52 14.27
C SER A 118 -3.84 -3.94 13.66
N LYS A 119 -2.90 -3.49 14.50
CA LYS A 119 -1.52 -3.13 14.08
C LYS A 119 -0.77 -4.28 13.39
N GLY A 120 -1.42 -5.42 13.14
CA GLY A 120 -0.89 -6.63 12.52
C GLY A 120 -1.31 -6.88 11.07
N SER A 121 -2.28 -6.13 10.50
CA SER A 121 -2.81 -6.40 9.14
C SER A 121 -1.80 -6.09 8.02
N ILE A 122 -0.90 -5.13 8.24
CA ILE A 122 0.13 -4.73 7.26
C ILE A 122 1.07 -5.89 6.88
N LEU A 123 1.35 -6.81 7.81
CA LEU A 123 2.15 -8.01 7.55
C LEU A 123 1.31 -9.10 6.87
N GLY A 124 0.01 -9.19 7.17
CA GLY A 124 -0.89 -10.21 6.65
C GLY A 124 -1.09 -10.14 5.14
N ASP A 125 -1.18 -8.95 4.56
CA ASP A 125 -1.42 -8.80 3.11
C ASP A 125 -0.16 -9.10 2.27
N LYS A 126 1.03 -8.72 2.76
CA LYS A 126 2.29 -9.10 2.11
C LYS A 126 2.56 -10.60 2.16
N THR A 127 2.15 -11.29 3.22
CA THR A 127 2.28 -12.75 3.34
C THR A 127 1.29 -13.51 2.48
N ARG A 128 0.19 -12.88 2.04
CA ARG A 128 -0.81 -13.48 1.15
C ARG A 128 -0.44 -13.38 -0.33
N MET A 129 0.45 -12.46 -0.70
CA MET A 129 0.95 -12.22 -2.06
C MET A 129 2.46 -12.48 -2.07
N GLU A 130 2.86 -13.72 -1.74
CA GLU A 130 4.29 -14.04 -1.52
C GLU A 130 5.14 -13.91 -2.78
N ALA A 131 4.66 -14.38 -3.92
CA ALA A 131 5.40 -14.30 -5.17
C ALA A 131 5.57 -12.84 -5.59
N LEU A 132 4.47 -12.10 -5.65
CA LEU A 132 4.44 -10.71 -6.09
C LEU A 132 5.26 -9.79 -5.16
N SER A 133 5.27 -10.06 -3.85
CA SER A 133 6.00 -9.24 -2.87
C SER A 133 7.53 -9.26 -3.04
N ARG A 134 8.07 -10.24 -3.77
CA ARG A 134 9.51 -10.41 -4.06
C ARG A 134 9.92 -9.75 -5.37
N GLU A 135 8.95 -9.34 -6.19
CA GLU A 135 9.20 -8.79 -7.50
C GLU A 135 9.62 -7.31 -7.45
N LYS A 136 10.66 -6.96 -8.21
CA LYS A 136 11.16 -5.57 -8.29
C LYS A 136 10.19 -4.62 -9.00
N ASN A 137 9.39 -5.18 -9.90
CA ASN A 137 8.38 -4.46 -10.67
C ASN A 137 7.01 -4.42 -9.98
N ALA A 138 6.93 -4.87 -8.72
CA ALA A 138 5.75 -4.83 -7.90
C ALA A 138 5.90 -3.85 -6.72
N PHE A 139 4.84 -3.10 -6.44
CA PHE A 139 4.71 -2.26 -5.24
C PHE A 139 3.42 -2.62 -4.53
N ILE A 140 3.52 -3.23 -3.35
CA ILE A 140 2.34 -3.59 -2.55
C ILE A 140 2.24 -2.66 -1.35
N ARG A 141 1.12 -1.94 -1.25
CA ARG A 141 0.86 -1.00 -0.17
C ARG A 141 -0.48 -1.30 0.50
N PRO A 142 -0.48 -1.90 1.69
CA PRO A 142 -1.64 -1.90 2.56
C PRO A 142 -1.88 -0.47 3.05
N SER A 143 -3.05 0.09 2.76
CA SER A 143 -3.44 1.44 3.21
C SER A 143 -4.38 1.32 4.39
N PRO A 144 -4.04 1.87 5.56
CA PRO A 144 -4.97 1.96 6.66
C PRO A 144 -6.11 2.90 6.28
N SER A 145 -7.32 2.41 6.29
CA SER A 145 -8.51 3.24 6.06
C SER A 145 -8.96 3.94 7.34
N ALA A 146 -8.01 4.61 8.01
CA ALA A 146 -8.32 5.47 9.14
C ALA A 146 -9.14 6.67 8.69
N GLY A 147 -10.41 6.74 9.09
CA GLY A 147 -11.23 7.93 8.89
C GLY A 147 -12.49 7.73 8.07
N SER A 148 -13.07 8.85 7.62
CA SER A 148 -14.26 8.84 6.78
C SER A 148 -13.97 8.22 5.40
N LEU A 149 -15.00 7.62 4.80
CA LEU A 149 -14.95 7.03 3.46
C LEU A 149 -14.34 7.99 2.41
N GLY A 150 -14.70 9.28 2.50
CA GLY A 150 -14.14 10.32 1.63
C GLY A 150 -12.65 10.57 1.84
N GLY A 151 -12.17 10.47 3.07
CA GLY A 151 -10.74 10.61 3.39
C GLY A 151 -9.91 9.45 2.83
N VAL A 152 -10.41 8.23 2.91
CA VAL A 152 -9.80 7.03 2.31
C VAL A 152 -9.72 7.17 0.79
N ALA A 153 -10.84 7.57 0.14
CA ALA A 153 -10.90 7.75 -1.30
C ALA A 153 -9.88 8.80 -1.79
N ARG A 154 -9.74 9.92 -1.07
CA ARG A 154 -8.76 10.95 -1.40
C ARG A 154 -7.34 10.41 -1.34
N LYS A 155 -6.95 9.80 -0.20
CA LYS A 155 -5.60 9.25 0.01
C LYS A 155 -5.25 8.17 -1.02
N THR A 156 -6.23 7.35 -1.39
CA THR A 156 -6.04 6.32 -2.44
C THR A 156 -5.76 6.95 -3.80
N ARG A 157 -6.55 7.97 -4.21
CA ARG A 157 -6.30 8.69 -5.48
C ARG A 157 -4.92 9.36 -5.49
N GLU A 158 -4.55 10.01 -4.40
CA GLU A 158 -3.25 10.63 -4.25
C GLU A 158 -2.11 9.60 -4.35
N THR A 159 -2.30 8.41 -3.76
CA THR A 159 -1.34 7.31 -3.86
C THR A 159 -1.25 6.75 -5.28
N ILE A 160 -2.37 6.64 -6.01
CA ILE A 160 -2.39 6.24 -7.42
C ILE A 160 -1.53 7.20 -8.25
N VAL A 161 -1.70 8.52 -8.07
CA VAL A 161 -0.90 9.54 -8.77
C VAL A 161 0.60 9.34 -8.53
N LEU A 162 1.01 9.07 -7.30
CA LEU A 162 2.42 8.82 -6.97
C LEU A 162 2.95 7.53 -7.61
N CYS A 163 2.15 6.45 -7.62
CA CYS A 163 2.52 5.19 -8.28
C CYS A 163 2.68 5.37 -9.79
N GLU A 164 1.77 6.07 -10.44
CA GLU A 164 1.84 6.36 -11.88
C GLU A 164 3.05 7.21 -12.22
N ALA A 165 3.32 8.26 -11.43
CA ALA A 165 4.52 9.09 -11.59
C ALA A 165 5.82 8.28 -11.40
N ALA A 166 5.81 7.24 -10.57
CA ALA A 166 6.92 6.30 -10.41
C ALA A 166 7.07 5.29 -11.55
N GLY A 167 6.16 5.35 -12.55
CA GLY A 167 6.20 4.54 -13.76
C GLY A 167 5.47 3.20 -13.64
N PHE A 168 4.58 3.03 -12.65
CA PHE A 168 3.67 1.90 -12.62
C PHE A 168 2.58 2.10 -13.68
N ASP A 169 2.44 1.12 -14.58
CA ASP A 169 1.50 1.15 -15.70
C ASP A 169 0.20 0.40 -15.42
N THR A 170 0.16 -0.34 -14.33
CA THR A 170 -1.01 -1.07 -13.85
C THR A 170 -1.18 -0.84 -12.35
N VAL A 171 -2.39 -0.52 -11.91
CA VAL A 171 -2.73 -0.31 -10.50
C VAL A 171 -3.93 -1.16 -10.11
N PHE A 172 -3.75 -2.07 -9.16
CA PHE A 172 -4.84 -2.79 -8.52
C PHE A 172 -5.25 -2.08 -7.24
N VAL A 173 -6.55 -1.91 -7.05
CA VAL A 173 -7.13 -1.38 -5.81
C VAL A 173 -8.01 -2.48 -5.21
N GLU A 174 -7.48 -3.18 -4.22
CA GLU A 174 -8.19 -4.26 -3.51
C GLU A 174 -9.05 -3.69 -2.39
N THR A 175 -10.31 -4.13 -2.33
CA THR A 175 -11.21 -3.86 -1.20
C THR A 175 -11.53 -5.13 -0.43
N VAL A 176 -11.99 -4.98 0.81
CA VAL A 176 -12.31 -6.13 1.68
C VAL A 176 -13.68 -6.75 1.43
N GLY A 177 -14.50 -6.18 0.53
CA GLY A 177 -15.80 -6.77 0.18
C GLY A 177 -16.91 -6.53 1.20
N VAL A 178 -16.88 -5.40 1.93
CA VAL A 178 -17.90 -5.06 2.96
C VAL A 178 -18.82 -3.89 2.58
N GLY A 179 -18.83 -3.49 1.32
CA GLY A 179 -19.88 -2.67 0.71
C GLY A 179 -19.64 -1.16 0.63
N GLN A 180 -18.94 -0.52 1.56
CA GLN A 180 -18.80 0.95 1.54
C GLN A 180 -17.54 1.44 0.80
N SER A 181 -16.45 0.70 0.84
CA SER A 181 -15.20 1.02 0.15
C SER A 181 -15.32 0.86 -1.36
N GLU A 182 -16.18 -0.04 -1.83
CA GLU A 182 -16.40 -0.35 -3.24
C GLU A 182 -16.93 0.86 -4.02
N THR A 183 -17.90 1.57 -3.46
CA THR A 183 -18.47 2.79 -4.08
C THR A 183 -17.41 3.87 -4.26
N ALA A 184 -16.53 4.04 -3.27
CA ALA A 184 -15.46 5.00 -3.34
C ALA A 184 -14.40 4.61 -4.39
N VAL A 185 -14.06 3.31 -4.48
CA VAL A 185 -13.07 2.78 -5.42
C VAL A 185 -13.60 2.82 -6.85
N HIS A 186 -14.90 2.54 -7.08
CA HIS A 186 -15.50 2.57 -8.41
C HIS A 186 -15.21 3.86 -9.18
N SER A 187 -15.20 5.01 -8.50
CA SER A 187 -14.96 6.32 -9.12
C SER A 187 -13.51 6.63 -9.47
N MET A 188 -12.55 5.74 -9.16
CA MET A 188 -11.11 5.97 -9.37
C MET A 188 -10.43 4.87 -10.19
N VAL A 189 -11.19 3.89 -10.71
CA VAL A 189 -10.70 2.76 -11.50
C VAL A 189 -11.38 2.72 -12.86
N ASP A 190 -10.70 2.12 -13.85
CA ASP A 190 -11.21 1.98 -15.21
C ASP A 190 -12.07 0.72 -15.36
N PHE A 191 -11.78 -0.30 -14.54
CA PHE A 191 -12.48 -1.58 -14.52
C PHE A 191 -12.66 -2.07 -13.08
N PHE A 192 -13.79 -2.72 -12.80
CA PHE A 192 -14.11 -3.26 -11.48
C PHE A 192 -14.38 -4.77 -11.55
N LEU A 193 -13.49 -5.56 -10.95
CA LEU A 193 -13.55 -7.02 -10.93
C LEU A 193 -14.15 -7.51 -9.62
N LEU A 194 -15.28 -8.23 -9.72
CA LEU A 194 -15.91 -8.92 -8.61
C LEU A 194 -15.51 -10.40 -8.61
N ILE A 195 -14.80 -10.85 -7.55
CA ILE A 195 -14.43 -12.24 -7.34
C ILE A 195 -15.45 -12.88 -6.41
N GLN A 196 -16.11 -13.92 -6.87
CA GLN A 196 -17.12 -14.68 -6.12
C GLN A 196 -16.70 -16.14 -5.95
N LEU A 197 -17.20 -16.76 -4.89
CA LEU A 197 -17.10 -18.21 -4.71
C LEU A 197 -18.11 -18.89 -5.64
N ALA A 198 -17.75 -20.03 -6.22
CA ALA A 198 -18.65 -20.84 -7.02
C ALA A 198 -19.86 -21.28 -6.15
N GLY A 199 -21.08 -21.10 -6.69
CA GLY A 199 -22.32 -21.46 -6.00
C GLY A 199 -22.81 -20.42 -4.97
N THR A 200 -22.20 -19.23 -4.88
CA THR A 200 -22.74 -18.11 -4.11
C THR A 200 -23.44 -17.14 -5.07
N GLY A 201 -24.71 -16.98 -4.91
CA GLY A 201 -25.59 -16.13 -5.70
C GLY A 201 -26.88 -16.86 -6.00
N ASP A 202 -28.01 -16.18 -5.78
CA ASP A 202 -29.37 -16.68 -6.14
C ASP A 202 -29.56 -16.65 -7.63
#